data_1b56645bebb1d3f4937a286dcb3151ac
#
_entry.id   1b56645bebb1d3f4937a286dcb3151ac
#
_cell.length_a   1.000
_cell.length_b   1.000
_cell.length_c   1.000
_cell.angle_alpha   90.00
_cell.angle_beta   90.00
_cell.angle_gamma   90.00
#
_symmetry.space_group_name_H-M   'P 1'
#
loop_
_entity.id
_entity.type
_entity.pdbx_description
1 polymer ?
#
loop_
_entity_poly.entity_id
_entity_poly.type
_entity_poly.pdbx_seq_one_letter_code
_entity_poly.pdbx_strand_id
1 'polypeptide(L)'
;MKKEGRKNLERTIAHLKKKKKILLITTSTRWIGHREHPKSTQLAMQIKKKLGRKAMLIDASKLNIHVCEGNVSSSEGNNCGVKAALLKDKNKNPSGLHRCWASINNKDDELWKISKELFKSDCVIFFGSVRWGQANSIYQKLIERLTWIENRHSTLEEENIIKNIDAGIILVGQNWHGKNVIKNEKAVLKDFGFDVMKDLCWNWQYTLNADDETAESYKKAVKDFKETFIKR
;
A
#
# COMPACT_ATOMS: atom_id res chain seq x y z
N MET A 1 -0.81 2.39 -23.88
CA MET A 1 -0.15 2.52 -22.55
C MET A 1 0.02 3.96 -22.08
N LYS A 2 0.77 4.85 -22.76
CA LYS A 2 0.99 6.24 -22.28
C LYS A 2 -0.30 7.03 -22.07
N LYS A 3 -1.23 7.03 -23.07
CA LYS A 3 -2.51 7.75 -22.98
C LYS A 3 -3.38 7.24 -21.83
N GLU A 4 -3.44 5.94 -21.64
CA GLU A 4 -4.19 5.32 -20.54
C GLU A 4 -3.55 5.62 -19.17
N GLY A 5 -2.22 5.50 -19.06
CA GLY A 5 -1.50 5.86 -17.83
C GLY A 5 -1.74 7.31 -17.40
N ARG A 6 -1.72 8.25 -18.36
CA ARG A 6 -2.04 9.66 -18.07
C ARG A 6 -3.47 9.82 -17.58
N LYS A 7 -4.43 9.22 -18.27
CA LYS A 7 -5.84 9.27 -17.90
C LYS A 7 -6.07 8.70 -16.49
N ASN A 8 -5.42 7.58 -16.14
CA ASN A 8 -5.50 6.99 -14.81
C ASN A 8 -4.91 7.93 -13.75
N LEU A 9 -3.72 8.50 -14.01
CA LEU A 9 -3.13 9.48 -13.09
C LEU A 9 -4.02 10.73 -12.91
N GLU A 10 -4.60 11.26 -13.98
CA GLU A 10 -5.51 12.42 -13.91
C GLU A 10 -6.74 12.13 -13.07
N ARG A 11 -7.38 10.96 -13.23
CA ARG A 11 -8.51 10.51 -12.40
C ARG A 11 -8.11 10.35 -10.94
N THR A 12 -6.97 9.69 -10.68
CA THR A 12 -6.42 9.56 -9.33
C THR A 12 -6.22 10.92 -8.68
N ILE A 13 -5.57 11.87 -9.36
CA ILE A 13 -5.36 13.22 -8.82
C ILE A 13 -6.68 13.96 -8.60
N ALA A 14 -7.64 13.85 -9.53
CA ALA A 14 -8.96 14.48 -9.39
C ALA A 14 -9.71 13.96 -8.16
N HIS A 15 -9.65 12.63 -7.91
CA HIS A 15 -10.22 12.03 -6.71
C HIS A 15 -9.53 12.56 -5.44
N LEU A 16 -8.20 12.49 -5.40
CA LEU A 16 -7.40 12.87 -4.24
C LEU A 16 -7.51 14.36 -3.87
N LYS A 17 -7.70 15.24 -4.84
CA LYS A 17 -7.92 16.68 -4.57
C LYS A 17 -9.10 16.95 -3.67
N LYS A 18 -10.12 16.07 -3.66
CA LYS A 18 -11.32 16.17 -2.83
C LYS A 18 -11.08 15.74 -1.38
N LYS A 19 -9.96 15.06 -1.10
CA LYS A 19 -9.59 14.55 0.23
C LYS A 19 -8.77 15.57 1.03
N LYS A 20 -8.86 15.49 2.35
CA LYS A 20 -8.17 16.40 3.27
C LYS A 20 -6.81 15.87 3.71
N LYS A 21 -6.75 14.58 4.05
CA LYS A 21 -5.54 13.88 4.52
C LYS A 21 -5.36 12.57 3.77
N ILE A 22 -4.26 12.47 3.06
CA ILE A 22 -3.97 11.35 2.17
C ILE A 22 -2.70 10.65 2.63
N LEU A 23 -2.76 9.34 2.80
CA LEU A 23 -1.61 8.51 3.08
C LEU A 23 -1.20 7.74 1.82
N LEU A 24 0.03 7.95 1.36
CA LEU A 24 0.66 7.21 0.28
C LEU A 24 1.68 6.26 0.88
N ILE A 25 1.53 4.96 0.64
CA ILE A 25 2.44 3.93 1.17
C ILE A 25 3.16 3.27 0.00
N THR A 26 4.48 3.34 -0.04
CA THR A 26 5.29 2.65 -1.06
C THR A 26 5.91 1.39 -0.46
N THR A 27 5.91 0.31 -1.24
CA THR A 27 6.37 -1.01 -0.80
C THR A 27 7.45 -1.63 -1.67
N SER A 28 7.74 -1.03 -2.83
CA SER A 28 8.76 -1.56 -3.75
C SER A 28 10.18 -1.25 -3.27
N THR A 29 11.08 -2.20 -3.47
CA THR A 29 12.49 -2.10 -3.07
C THR A 29 13.43 -1.89 -4.25
N ARG A 30 14.61 -1.38 -3.96
CA ARG A 30 15.83 -1.40 -4.77
C ARG A 30 16.98 -1.88 -3.90
N TRP A 31 18.04 -2.38 -4.52
CA TRP A 31 19.26 -2.71 -3.81
C TRP A 31 19.92 -1.46 -3.20
N ILE A 32 20.61 -1.63 -2.09
CA ILE A 32 21.28 -0.54 -1.36
C ILE A 32 22.30 0.11 -2.28
N GLY A 33 22.28 1.45 -2.36
CA GLY A 33 23.15 2.22 -3.24
C GLY A 33 22.61 2.51 -4.64
N HIS A 34 21.45 1.94 -5.03
CA HIS A 34 20.84 2.28 -6.32
C HIS A 34 20.35 3.74 -6.31
N ARG A 35 20.78 4.52 -7.31
CA ARG A 35 20.47 5.96 -7.40
C ARG A 35 19.02 6.27 -7.73
N GLU A 36 18.30 5.34 -8.37
CA GLU A 36 16.91 5.56 -8.74
C GLU A 36 15.96 4.85 -7.76
N HIS A 37 14.92 5.56 -7.30
CA HIS A 37 13.80 4.94 -6.61
C HIS A 37 13.04 3.96 -7.52
N PRO A 38 12.36 2.94 -6.97
CA PRO A 38 11.40 2.13 -7.72
C PRO A 38 10.39 2.99 -8.47
N LYS A 39 9.91 2.54 -9.62
CA LYS A 39 8.98 3.33 -10.45
C LYS A 39 7.66 3.65 -9.73
N SER A 40 7.15 2.70 -8.95
CA SER A 40 5.96 2.93 -8.12
C SER A 40 6.21 4.02 -7.06
N THR A 41 7.39 4.02 -6.43
CA THR A 41 7.80 5.07 -5.47
C THR A 41 7.93 6.43 -6.17
N GLN A 42 8.55 6.49 -7.37
CA GLN A 42 8.64 7.73 -8.15
C GLN A 42 7.25 8.27 -8.47
N LEU A 43 6.29 7.40 -8.83
CA LEU A 43 4.91 7.81 -9.11
C LEU A 43 4.22 8.37 -7.85
N ALA A 44 4.37 7.71 -6.70
CA ALA A 44 3.86 8.21 -5.43
C ALA A 44 4.45 9.58 -5.06
N MET A 45 5.76 9.77 -5.27
CA MET A 45 6.42 11.07 -5.06
C MET A 45 5.86 12.16 -5.98
N GLN A 46 5.56 11.85 -7.24
CA GLN A 46 4.93 12.81 -8.15
C GLN A 46 3.50 13.18 -7.71
N ILE A 47 2.73 12.20 -7.26
CA ILE A 47 1.39 12.44 -6.70
C ILE A 47 1.51 13.32 -5.46
N LYS A 48 2.41 12.99 -4.53
CA LYS A 48 2.68 13.83 -3.35
C LYS A 48 3.03 15.27 -3.73
N LYS A 49 3.92 15.46 -4.70
CA LYS A 49 4.31 16.80 -5.19
C LYS A 49 3.10 17.61 -5.66
N LYS A 50 2.15 16.97 -6.38
CA LYS A 50 0.94 17.63 -6.89
C LYS A 50 -0.09 17.95 -5.80
N LEU A 51 -0.10 17.20 -4.70
CA LEU A 51 -1.06 17.34 -3.60
C LEU A 51 -0.51 18.18 -2.43
N GLY A 52 0.80 18.40 -2.39
CA GLY A 52 1.46 19.22 -1.37
C GLY A 52 1.27 18.66 0.04
N ARG A 53 0.91 19.53 0.98
CA ARG A 53 0.78 19.18 2.42
C ARG A 53 -0.37 18.22 2.74
N LYS A 54 -1.33 18.04 1.84
CA LYS A 54 -2.44 17.08 2.02
C LYS A 54 -1.97 15.63 2.02
N ALA A 55 -0.85 15.32 1.36
CA ALA A 55 -0.37 13.96 1.18
C ALA A 55 0.87 13.69 2.03
N MET A 56 0.81 12.65 2.85
CA MET A 56 1.94 12.04 3.52
C MET A 56 2.45 10.85 2.73
N LEU A 57 3.75 10.66 2.64
CA LEU A 57 4.36 9.51 1.98
C LEU A 57 5.18 8.73 3.01
N ILE A 58 4.87 7.45 3.15
CA ILE A 58 5.64 6.48 3.95
C ILE A 58 6.22 5.42 3.01
N ASP A 59 7.51 5.19 3.11
CA ASP A 59 8.17 4.09 2.41
C ASP A 59 8.29 2.88 3.35
N ALA A 60 7.34 1.95 3.25
CA ALA A 60 7.29 0.76 4.08
C ALA A 60 8.51 -0.15 3.89
N SER A 61 9.21 -0.05 2.75
CA SER A 61 10.43 -0.82 2.51
C SER A 61 11.62 -0.39 3.37
N LYS A 62 11.50 0.77 4.01
CA LYS A 62 12.52 1.33 4.91
C LYS A 62 12.15 1.18 6.38
N LEU A 63 10.99 0.64 6.67
CA LEU A 63 10.55 0.38 8.04
C LEU A 63 10.92 -1.03 8.47
N ASN A 64 11.32 -1.17 9.72
CA ASN A 64 11.48 -2.47 10.32
C ASN A 64 10.10 -3.01 10.72
N ILE A 65 9.46 -3.70 9.79
CA ILE A 65 8.19 -4.39 10.01
C ILE A 65 8.48 -5.87 10.10
N HIS A 66 8.31 -6.47 11.27
CA HIS A 66 8.46 -7.91 11.49
C HIS A 66 7.38 -8.68 10.72
N VAL A 67 7.55 -9.99 10.54
CA VAL A 67 6.55 -10.87 9.94
C VAL A 67 5.31 -10.99 10.81
N CYS A 68 4.19 -11.38 10.23
CA CYS A 68 2.97 -11.69 10.98
C CYS A 68 3.20 -12.95 11.84
N GLU A 69 2.74 -12.93 13.07
CA GLU A 69 2.85 -14.08 14.02
C GLU A 69 1.70 -15.09 13.86
N GLY A 70 0.78 -14.85 12.93
CA GLY A 70 -0.26 -15.82 12.59
C GLY A 70 -1.31 -16.08 13.66
N ASN A 71 -1.56 -15.12 14.53
CA ASN A 71 -2.47 -15.27 15.69
C ASN A 71 -3.97 -15.44 15.33
N VAL A 72 -4.31 -15.63 14.06
CA VAL A 72 -5.68 -15.91 13.60
C VAL A 72 -6.08 -17.38 13.77
N SER A 73 -5.14 -18.30 13.93
CA SER A 73 -5.37 -19.75 13.95
C SER A 73 -4.57 -20.44 15.05
N SER A 74 -4.56 -19.89 16.25
CA SER A 74 -3.94 -20.53 17.40
C SER A 74 -4.81 -21.62 18.01
N SER A 75 -4.23 -22.49 18.87
CA SER A 75 -4.99 -23.49 19.64
C SER A 75 -6.04 -22.88 20.56
N GLU A 76 -5.91 -21.60 20.88
CA GLU A 76 -6.84 -20.82 21.71
C GLU A 76 -7.89 -20.07 20.88
N GLY A 77 -7.91 -20.31 19.56
CA GLY A 77 -8.78 -19.62 18.60
C GLY A 77 -8.12 -18.39 17.97
N ASN A 78 -8.95 -17.48 17.45
CA ASN A 78 -8.48 -16.26 16.81
C ASN A 78 -8.18 -15.17 17.83
N ASN A 79 -6.89 -14.92 18.07
CA ASN A 79 -6.39 -13.92 19.01
C ASN A 79 -5.84 -12.66 18.31
N CYS A 80 -6.06 -12.50 17.02
CA CYS A 80 -5.60 -11.33 16.30
C CYS A 80 -6.50 -10.11 16.59
N GLY A 81 -5.92 -8.96 16.91
CA GLY A 81 -6.65 -7.71 17.15
C GLY A 81 -7.43 -7.60 18.47
N VAL A 82 -7.31 -8.60 19.38
CA VAL A 82 -7.95 -8.56 20.70
C VAL A 82 -7.45 -7.40 21.55
N LYS A 83 -8.22 -7.00 22.57
CA LYS A 83 -7.85 -5.89 23.48
C LYS A 83 -6.51 -6.11 24.18
N ALA A 84 -6.15 -7.35 24.49
CA ALA A 84 -4.85 -7.70 25.09
C ALA A 84 -3.66 -7.34 24.17
N ALA A 85 -3.84 -7.34 22.85
CA ALA A 85 -2.82 -6.95 21.87
C ALA A 85 -2.66 -5.43 21.69
N LEU A 86 -3.21 -4.62 22.59
CA LEU A 86 -3.15 -3.15 22.50
C LEU A 86 -1.72 -2.63 22.72
N LEU A 87 -1.18 -1.92 21.75
CA LEU A 87 0.06 -1.17 21.91
C LEU A 87 -0.18 0.02 22.85
N LYS A 88 0.33 -0.07 24.10
CA LYS A 88 0.04 0.89 25.19
C LYS A 88 0.80 2.21 25.07
N ASP A 89 1.88 2.27 24.31
CA ASP A 89 2.68 3.49 24.09
C ASP A 89 1.85 4.55 23.35
N LYS A 90 1.47 5.61 24.07
CA LYS A 90 0.65 6.70 23.52
C LYS A 90 1.33 7.50 22.41
N ASN A 91 2.68 7.54 22.37
CA ASN A 91 3.41 8.21 21.29
C ASN A 91 3.36 7.41 19.99
N LYS A 92 3.40 6.08 20.10
CA LYS A 92 3.30 5.15 18.98
C LYS A 92 1.84 4.93 18.56
N ASN A 93 0.92 4.88 19.51
CA ASN A 93 -0.51 4.62 19.32
C ASN A 93 -1.40 5.71 19.93
N PRO A 94 -1.37 6.97 19.43
CA PRO A 94 -2.15 8.06 20.00
C PRO A 94 -3.66 7.89 19.83
N SER A 95 -4.11 7.10 18.85
CA SER A 95 -5.52 6.77 18.64
C SER A 95 -6.06 5.73 19.64
N GLY A 96 -5.18 4.94 20.29
CA GLY A 96 -5.57 3.79 21.08
C GLY A 96 -6.12 2.62 20.27
N LEU A 97 -5.95 2.64 18.94
CA LEU A 97 -6.57 1.65 18.04
C LEU A 97 -5.63 0.51 17.66
N HIS A 98 -4.30 0.71 17.70
CA HIS A 98 -3.33 -0.28 17.24
C HIS A 98 -3.27 -1.50 18.17
N ARG A 99 -3.65 -2.68 17.65
CA ARG A 99 -3.71 -3.96 18.36
C ARG A 99 -3.03 -5.07 17.56
N CYS A 100 -1.72 -5.15 17.62
CA CYS A 100 -0.96 -6.17 16.90
C CYS A 100 0.08 -6.81 17.81
N TRP A 101 0.00 -8.14 17.99
CA TRP A 101 0.93 -8.88 18.85
C TRP A 101 2.38 -8.70 18.42
N ALA A 102 2.69 -8.84 17.15
CA ALA A 102 4.05 -8.66 16.67
C ALA A 102 4.61 -7.25 16.96
N SER A 103 3.75 -6.21 17.04
CA SER A 103 4.18 -4.86 17.45
C SER A 103 4.42 -4.74 18.97
N ILE A 104 3.88 -5.65 19.77
CA ILE A 104 4.12 -5.70 21.22
C ILE A 104 5.35 -6.55 21.50
N ASN A 105 5.45 -7.70 20.85
CA ASN A 105 6.51 -8.67 21.08
C ASN A 105 7.86 -8.21 20.54
N ASN A 106 7.87 -7.37 19.51
CA ASN A 106 9.07 -6.83 18.88
C ASN A 106 9.19 -5.33 19.13
N LYS A 107 10.02 -4.93 20.08
CA LYS A 107 10.16 -3.52 20.54
C LYS A 107 10.60 -2.55 19.43
N ASP A 108 11.30 -3.05 18.42
CA ASP A 108 11.82 -2.33 17.25
C ASP A 108 10.86 -2.36 16.05
N ASP A 109 9.68 -3.00 16.18
CA ASP A 109 8.67 -3.02 15.13
C ASP A 109 8.11 -1.61 14.86
N GLU A 110 8.08 -1.26 13.58
CA GLU A 110 7.69 0.08 13.15
C GLU A 110 6.33 0.16 12.44
N LEU A 111 5.53 -0.93 12.46
CA LEU A 111 4.18 -0.92 11.86
C LEU A 111 3.31 0.23 12.40
N TRP A 112 3.53 0.62 13.66
CA TRP A 112 2.81 1.71 14.29
C TRP A 112 2.93 3.05 13.54
N LYS A 113 4.02 3.29 12.80
CA LYS A 113 4.18 4.50 11.97
C LYS A 113 3.13 4.55 10.87
N ILE A 114 2.78 3.40 10.29
CA ILE A 114 1.74 3.29 9.27
C ILE A 114 0.37 3.43 9.90
N SER A 115 0.04 2.66 10.92
CA SER A 115 -1.29 2.72 11.55
C SER A 115 -1.60 4.08 12.17
N LYS A 116 -0.61 4.75 12.76
CA LYS A 116 -0.74 6.11 13.31
C LYS A 116 -1.19 7.13 12.25
N GLU A 117 -0.67 7.03 11.04
CA GLU A 117 -1.05 7.94 9.96
C GLU A 117 -2.29 7.46 9.20
N LEU A 118 -2.53 6.14 9.12
CA LEU A 118 -3.73 5.57 8.51
C LEU A 118 -4.99 6.07 9.22
N PHE A 119 -5.03 6.00 10.56
CA PHE A 119 -6.21 6.45 11.33
C PHE A 119 -6.41 7.97 11.37
N LYS A 120 -5.50 8.75 10.82
CA LYS A 120 -5.66 10.20 10.62
C LYS A 120 -6.08 10.56 9.21
N SER A 121 -6.06 9.59 8.30
CA SER A 121 -6.27 9.82 6.87
C SER A 121 -7.71 9.52 6.46
N ASP A 122 -8.19 10.21 5.46
CA ASP A 122 -9.47 9.95 4.81
C ASP A 122 -9.29 9.23 3.45
N CYS A 123 -8.03 8.97 3.09
CA CYS A 123 -7.69 8.19 1.90
C CYS A 123 -6.31 7.56 2.05
N VAL A 124 -6.15 6.30 1.64
CA VAL A 124 -4.87 5.59 1.57
C VAL A 124 -4.65 4.99 0.18
N ILE A 125 -3.45 5.12 -0.36
CA ILE A 125 -3.04 4.42 -1.59
C ILE A 125 -1.77 3.63 -1.34
N PHE A 126 -1.83 2.35 -1.67
CA PHE A 126 -0.67 1.47 -1.68
C PHE A 126 0.00 1.48 -3.06
N PHE A 127 1.31 1.68 -3.08
CA PHE A 127 2.12 1.65 -4.29
C PHE A 127 3.09 0.48 -4.22
N GLY A 128 3.00 -0.40 -5.20
CA GLY A 128 3.84 -1.59 -5.25
C GLY A 128 4.27 -1.95 -6.67
N SER A 129 4.85 -3.13 -6.78
CA SER A 129 5.23 -3.74 -8.06
C SER A 129 4.62 -5.14 -8.17
N VAL A 130 4.36 -5.56 -9.41
CA VAL A 130 3.97 -6.94 -9.69
C VAL A 130 5.22 -7.81 -9.70
N ARG A 131 5.17 -8.94 -9.00
CA ARG A 131 6.21 -9.97 -8.94
C ARG A 131 5.55 -11.33 -9.00
N TRP A 132 5.91 -12.16 -10.00
CA TRP A 132 5.37 -13.51 -10.14
C TRP A 132 3.84 -13.60 -10.02
N GLY A 133 3.13 -12.66 -10.65
CA GLY A 133 1.67 -12.62 -10.60
C GLY A 133 1.06 -12.25 -9.26
N GLN A 134 1.83 -11.59 -8.39
CA GLN A 134 1.41 -11.11 -7.08
C GLN A 134 1.95 -9.69 -6.83
N ALA A 135 1.43 -8.99 -5.84
CA ALA A 135 2.07 -7.79 -5.32
C ALA A 135 3.39 -8.16 -4.61
N ASN A 136 4.35 -7.25 -4.57
CA ASN A 136 5.67 -7.52 -4.01
C ASN A 136 5.64 -7.87 -2.51
N SER A 137 6.64 -8.60 -2.03
CA SER A 137 6.71 -9.19 -0.68
C SER A 137 6.50 -8.18 0.47
N ILE A 138 7.00 -6.95 0.35
CA ILE A 138 6.79 -5.91 1.38
C ILE A 138 5.32 -5.53 1.47
N TYR A 139 4.60 -5.47 0.34
CA TYR A 139 3.16 -5.25 0.34
C TYR A 139 2.43 -6.41 1.02
N GLN A 140 2.75 -7.66 0.65
CA GLN A 140 2.13 -8.84 1.25
C GLN A 140 2.36 -8.88 2.76
N LYS A 141 3.61 -8.71 3.20
CA LYS A 141 3.93 -8.60 4.62
C LYS A 141 3.11 -7.50 5.32
N LEU A 142 2.96 -6.33 4.68
CA LEU A 142 2.17 -5.24 5.26
C LEU A 142 0.70 -5.62 5.40
N ILE A 143 0.09 -6.23 4.39
CA ILE A 143 -1.31 -6.68 4.43
C ILE A 143 -1.51 -7.71 5.54
N GLU A 144 -0.66 -8.74 5.60
CA GLU A 144 -0.69 -9.72 6.70
C GLU A 144 -0.62 -9.04 8.08
N ARG A 145 0.25 -8.05 8.22
CA ARG A 145 0.43 -7.31 9.48
C ARG A 145 -0.71 -6.35 9.80
N LEU A 146 -1.57 -6.01 8.84
CA LEU A 146 -2.78 -5.21 9.05
C LEU A 146 -4.02 -6.06 9.34
N THR A 147 -3.97 -7.39 9.27
CA THR A 147 -5.08 -8.31 9.51
C THR A 147 -5.83 -8.03 10.82
N TRP A 148 -5.14 -7.54 11.87
CA TRP A 148 -5.79 -7.17 13.12
C TRP A 148 -6.87 -6.07 12.96
N ILE A 149 -6.83 -5.27 11.91
CA ILE A 149 -7.84 -4.24 11.61
C ILE A 149 -9.13 -4.89 11.12
N GLU A 150 -8.98 -5.79 10.15
CA GLU A 150 -10.08 -6.58 9.59
C GLU A 150 -10.71 -7.46 10.65
N ASN A 151 -9.89 -8.19 11.40
CA ASN A 151 -10.36 -9.14 12.40
C ASN A 151 -11.21 -8.51 13.51
N ARG A 152 -11.01 -7.23 13.80
CA ARG A 152 -11.82 -6.50 14.80
C ARG A 152 -13.29 -6.45 14.42
N HIS A 153 -13.61 -6.23 13.15
CA HIS A 153 -15.02 -6.16 12.74
C HIS A 153 -15.57 -7.47 12.19
N SER A 154 -14.73 -8.31 11.56
CA SER A 154 -15.20 -9.58 10.98
C SER A 154 -15.38 -10.69 12.02
N THR A 155 -14.49 -10.76 13.01
CA THR A 155 -14.46 -11.84 14.01
C THR A 155 -14.78 -11.37 15.41
N LEU A 156 -14.33 -10.19 15.83
CA LEU A 156 -14.55 -9.67 17.18
C LEU A 156 -15.80 -8.78 17.29
N GLU A 157 -16.58 -8.67 16.23
CA GLU A 157 -17.86 -7.93 16.18
C GLU A 157 -17.75 -6.46 16.63
N GLU A 158 -16.54 -5.87 16.53
CA GLU A 158 -16.31 -4.46 16.84
C GLU A 158 -16.68 -3.58 15.63
N GLU A 159 -16.79 -2.27 15.86
CA GLU A 159 -16.99 -1.31 14.76
C GLU A 159 -15.81 -1.34 13.77
N ASN A 160 -16.11 -1.28 12.47
CA ASN A 160 -15.09 -1.14 11.44
C ASN A 160 -14.43 0.25 11.54
N ILE A 161 -13.20 0.28 12.05
CA ILE A 161 -12.44 1.51 12.33
C ILE A 161 -11.88 2.22 11.10
N ILE A 162 -12.06 1.65 9.91
CA ILE A 162 -11.58 2.18 8.63
C ILE A 162 -12.68 2.36 7.58
N LYS A 163 -13.95 2.18 7.96
CA LYS A 163 -15.12 2.22 7.05
C LYS A 163 -15.27 3.50 6.22
N ASN A 164 -14.66 4.60 6.63
CA ASN A 164 -14.76 5.89 5.94
C ASN A 164 -13.44 6.30 5.27
N ILE A 165 -12.50 5.36 5.14
CA ILE A 165 -11.21 5.62 4.51
C ILE A 165 -11.27 5.08 3.08
N ASP A 166 -11.19 5.97 2.10
CA ASP A 166 -11.02 5.55 0.71
C ASP A 166 -9.69 4.81 0.55
N ALA A 167 -9.72 3.69 -0.16
CA ALA A 167 -8.49 2.96 -0.42
C ALA A 167 -8.27 2.66 -1.90
N GLY A 168 -7.01 2.50 -2.27
CA GLY A 168 -6.61 2.07 -3.58
C GLY A 168 -5.24 1.42 -3.63
N ILE A 169 -4.96 0.79 -4.75
CA ILE A 169 -3.67 0.18 -5.03
C ILE A 169 -3.21 0.50 -6.44
N ILE A 170 -2.00 1.00 -6.56
CA ILE A 170 -1.37 1.33 -7.85
C ILE A 170 -0.09 0.50 -7.99
N LEU A 171 -0.06 -0.38 -8.97
CA LEU A 171 1.08 -1.25 -9.23
C LEU A 171 1.79 -0.84 -10.50
N VAL A 172 3.12 -0.78 -10.43
CA VAL A 172 3.98 -0.53 -11.59
C VAL A 172 4.93 -1.71 -11.72
N GLY A 173 4.88 -2.43 -12.80
CA GLY A 173 5.79 -3.54 -12.93
C GLY A 173 5.68 -4.31 -14.21
N GLN A 174 6.47 -5.36 -14.25
CA GLN A 174 6.44 -6.37 -15.25
C GLN A 174 5.04 -6.98 -15.32
N ASN A 175 4.64 -7.47 -16.40
CA ASN A 175 3.28 -7.45 -16.89
C ASN A 175 2.47 -8.68 -16.55
N TRP A 176 3.15 -9.73 -16.10
CA TRP A 176 2.52 -11.02 -15.90
C TRP A 176 1.43 -10.90 -14.81
N HIS A 177 0.19 -11.12 -15.23
CA HIS A 177 -1.00 -11.09 -14.37
C HIS A 177 -1.30 -9.76 -13.63
N GLY A 178 -0.69 -8.62 -14.01
CA GLY A 178 -0.89 -7.35 -13.30
C GLY A 178 -2.35 -6.93 -13.11
N LYS A 179 -3.24 -7.20 -14.09
CA LYS A 179 -4.68 -6.94 -13.96
C LYS A 179 -5.34 -7.85 -12.92
N ASN A 180 -4.94 -9.13 -12.88
CA ASN A 180 -5.47 -10.10 -11.90
C ASN A 180 -5.01 -9.72 -10.49
N VAL A 181 -3.74 -9.29 -10.33
CA VAL A 181 -3.23 -8.79 -9.04
C VAL A 181 -4.09 -7.62 -8.56
N ILE A 182 -4.35 -6.60 -9.40
CA ILE A 182 -5.23 -5.48 -9.03
C ILE A 182 -6.63 -5.96 -8.64
N LYS A 183 -7.19 -6.93 -9.36
CA LYS A 183 -8.52 -7.48 -9.03
C LYS A 183 -8.52 -8.13 -7.64
N ASN A 184 -7.51 -8.95 -7.35
CA ASN A 184 -7.39 -9.64 -6.06
C ASN A 184 -7.17 -8.66 -4.92
N GLU A 185 -6.24 -7.72 -5.08
CA GLU A 185 -5.92 -6.75 -4.02
C GLU A 185 -7.08 -5.79 -3.73
N LYS A 186 -7.89 -5.48 -4.75
CA LYS A 186 -9.15 -4.73 -4.53
C LYS A 186 -10.12 -5.52 -3.65
N ALA A 187 -10.25 -6.83 -3.86
CA ALA A 187 -11.08 -7.68 -3.01
C ALA A 187 -10.53 -7.69 -1.57
N VAL A 188 -9.24 -7.93 -1.41
CA VAL A 188 -8.56 -7.90 -0.10
C VAL A 188 -8.80 -6.59 0.63
N LEU A 189 -8.57 -5.43 -0.01
CA LEU A 189 -8.79 -4.13 0.63
C LEU A 189 -10.27 -3.90 1.00
N LYS A 190 -11.20 -4.44 0.20
CA LYS A 190 -12.63 -4.38 0.51
C LYS A 190 -12.97 -5.26 1.71
N ASP A 191 -12.41 -6.47 1.79
CA ASP A 191 -12.61 -7.39 2.91
C ASP A 191 -12.01 -6.82 4.20
N PHE A 192 -10.93 -6.04 4.10
CA PHE A 192 -10.42 -5.24 5.23
C PHE A 192 -11.41 -4.18 5.74
N GLY A 193 -12.41 -3.83 4.94
CA GLY A 193 -13.44 -2.88 5.29
C GLY A 193 -13.19 -1.45 4.82
N PHE A 194 -12.27 -1.23 3.88
CA PHE A 194 -12.06 0.08 3.24
C PHE A 194 -13.11 0.39 2.17
N ASP A 195 -13.33 1.68 1.90
CA ASP A 195 -14.03 2.15 0.71
C ASP A 195 -13.09 2.10 -0.51
N VAL A 196 -13.16 1.02 -1.29
CA VAL A 196 -12.23 0.80 -2.41
C VAL A 196 -12.65 1.57 -3.66
N MET A 197 -11.85 2.57 -4.04
CA MET A 197 -12.16 3.49 -5.13
C MET A 197 -11.58 3.02 -6.48
N LYS A 198 -12.45 2.91 -7.51
CA LYS A 198 -12.05 2.47 -8.86
C LYS A 198 -10.91 3.31 -9.43
N ASP A 199 -10.95 4.63 -9.25
CA ASP A 199 -9.96 5.56 -9.82
C ASP A 199 -8.61 5.53 -9.10
N LEU A 200 -8.55 4.82 -7.95
CA LEU A 200 -7.33 4.61 -7.17
C LEU A 200 -6.72 3.21 -7.38
N CYS A 201 -7.34 2.35 -8.22
CA CYS A 201 -6.94 0.95 -8.39
C CYS A 201 -6.60 0.65 -9.84
N TRP A 202 -5.29 0.68 -10.17
CA TRP A 202 -4.83 0.37 -11.52
C TRP A 202 -3.38 -0.12 -11.53
N ASN A 203 -3.03 -0.83 -12.60
CA ASN A 203 -1.63 -1.15 -12.87
C ASN A 203 -1.14 -0.44 -14.13
N TRP A 204 0.14 -0.09 -14.12
CA TRP A 204 0.82 0.34 -15.33
C TRP A 204 1.83 -0.73 -15.74
N GLN A 205 1.56 -1.30 -16.89
CA GLN A 205 2.42 -2.31 -17.47
C GLN A 205 3.73 -1.68 -17.94
N TYR A 206 4.87 -2.27 -17.56
CA TYR A 206 6.18 -1.66 -17.77
C TYR A 206 6.68 -1.87 -19.20
N THR A 207 6.56 -3.08 -19.74
CA THR A 207 6.88 -3.45 -21.12
C THR A 207 5.61 -3.78 -21.91
N LEU A 208 5.68 -3.86 -23.24
CA LEU A 208 4.52 -4.19 -24.07
C LEU A 208 4.07 -5.63 -23.89
N ASN A 209 5.02 -6.53 -23.89
CA ASN A 209 4.80 -7.97 -23.69
C ASN A 209 5.28 -8.40 -22.32
N ALA A 210 4.59 -9.33 -21.70
CA ALA A 210 4.91 -9.82 -20.37
C ALA A 210 6.31 -10.44 -20.28
N ASP A 211 6.72 -11.11 -21.35
CA ASP A 211 7.99 -11.85 -21.41
C ASP A 211 9.14 -11.03 -22.02
N ASP A 212 8.89 -9.77 -22.29
CA ASP A 212 9.91 -8.87 -22.88
C ASP A 212 10.78 -8.28 -21.76
N GLU A 213 11.90 -8.92 -21.49
CA GLU A 213 12.89 -8.58 -20.47
C GLU A 213 14.22 -8.08 -21.04
N THR A 214 14.24 -7.68 -22.31
CA THR A 214 15.47 -7.19 -22.93
C THR A 214 15.89 -5.84 -22.35
N ALA A 215 17.20 -5.58 -22.40
CA ALA A 215 17.75 -4.30 -21.95
C ALA A 215 17.17 -3.11 -22.73
N GLU A 216 16.86 -3.29 -24.01
CA GLU A 216 16.28 -2.28 -24.88
C GLU A 216 14.84 -1.98 -24.50
N SER A 217 14.03 -3.02 -24.29
CA SER A 217 12.64 -2.88 -23.83
C SER A 217 12.57 -2.16 -22.49
N TYR A 218 13.45 -2.46 -21.58
CA TYR A 218 13.53 -1.75 -20.30
C TYR A 218 13.98 -0.29 -20.45
N LYS A 219 14.95 0.02 -21.30
CA LYS A 219 15.34 1.41 -21.60
C LYS A 219 14.16 2.19 -22.18
N LYS A 220 13.43 1.60 -23.13
CA LYS A 220 12.21 2.20 -23.69
C LYS A 220 11.14 2.40 -22.62
N ALA A 221 10.88 1.38 -21.80
CA ALA A 221 9.91 1.45 -20.72
C ALA A 221 10.24 2.56 -19.70
N VAL A 222 11.53 2.75 -19.35
CA VAL A 222 11.96 3.87 -18.50
C VAL A 222 11.64 5.21 -19.15
N LYS A 223 11.94 5.37 -20.44
CA LYS A 223 11.63 6.58 -21.20
C LYS A 223 10.12 6.85 -21.19
N ASP A 224 9.32 5.83 -21.53
CA ASP A 224 7.86 5.91 -21.57
C ASP A 224 7.26 6.25 -20.20
N PHE A 225 7.78 5.68 -19.11
CA PHE A 225 7.39 6.02 -17.75
C PHE A 225 7.67 7.49 -17.44
N LYS A 226 8.90 7.96 -17.69
CA LYS A 226 9.29 9.35 -17.43
C LYS A 226 8.43 10.34 -18.22
N GLU A 227 8.16 10.07 -19.49
CA GLU A 227 7.31 10.91 -20.33
C GLU A 227 5.83 10.89 -19.92
N THR A 228 5.36 9.78 -19.36
CA THR A 228 3.97 9.62 -18.91
C THR A 228 3.71 10.32 -17.60
N PHE A 229 4.60 10.14 -16.61
CA PHE A 229 4.32 10.46 -15.21
C PHE A 229 5.24 11.54 -14.61
N ILE A 230 6.45 11.74 -15.13
CA ILE A 230 7.46 12.57 -14.47
C ILE A 230 7.69 13.91 -15.18
N LYS A 231 7.80 13.90 -16.52
CA LYS A 231 8.03 15.10 -17.31
C LYS A 231 6.73 15.87 -17.51
N ARG A 232 6.48 16.85 -16.66
CA ARG A 232 5.64 18.04 -16.87
C ARG A 232 6.07 19.15 -15.91
#